data_3b6afcade66a1abac455dd26e314ac07
#
_entry.id   3b6afcade66a1abac455dd26e314ac07
#
_cell.length_a   1.000
_cell.length_b   1.000
_cell.length_c   1.000
_cell.angle_alpha   90.00
_cell.angle_beta   90.00
_cell.angle_gamma   90.00
#
_symmetry.space_group_name_H-M   'P 1'
#
loop_
_entity.id
_entity.type
_entity.pdbx_description
1 polymer ?
#
loop_
_entity_poly.entity_id
_entity_poly.type
_entity_poly.pdbx_seq_one_letter_code
_entity_poly.pdbx_strand_id
1 'polypeptide(L)'
;MQKRHKDRQCYFNELANTSRSFYIDYVKQFISLSPSTHILEIGCGEGGNLLPFAELGCKVTGIDRAASRIHQAETFFAASGYKGEFTTTDFFNFSSASRYQLILIHDVIEHISNKEEFFRCLSPLLAKGGIIFWGFPSWQMPFGGHQQICHNRFVSSLPFIHLCPGILYRFLLRCFHETPSCIEELSDIKRCRMTIDTFEQLAEKYGYEIIDRQLWFI
;
A
#
# COMPACT_ATOMS: atom_id res chain seq x y z
N MET A 1 17.13 -2.82 -11.00
CA MET A 1 16.04 -3.48 -10.25
C MET A 1 16.57 -3.87 -8.87
N GLN A 2 15.93 -3.43 -7.82
CA GLN A 2 16.35 -3.69 -6.42
C GLN A 2 16.15 -5.18 -6.09
N LYS A 3 17.02 -5.74 -5.20
CA LYS A 3 16.98 -7.18 -4.82
C LYS A 3 15.60 -7.61 -4.31
N ARG A 4 14.89 -6.74 -3.57
CA ARG A 4 13.55 -6.98 -3.01
C ARG A 4 12.48 -7.33 -4.06
N HIS A 5 12.63 -6.90 -5.31
CA HIS A 5 11.69 -7.27 -6.38
C HIS A 5 11.91 -8.68 -6.94
N LYS A 6 13.07 -9.30 -6.65
CA LYS A 6 13.40 -10.66 -7.09
C LYS A 6 13.26 -11.68 -5.97
N ASP A 7 13.53 -11.29 -4.73
CA ASP A 7 13.45 -12.15 -3.54
C ASP A 7 12.21 -11.76 -2.71
N ARG A 8 11.12 -12.45 -2.95
CA ARG A 8 9.82 -12.19 -2.29
C ARG A 8 9.83 -12.50 -0.81
N GLN A 9 10.60 -13.49 -0.37
CA GLN A 9 10.78 -13.79 1.05
C GLN A 9 11.54 -12.66 1.75
N CYS A 10 12.58 -12.13 1.12
CA CYS A 10 13.30 -10.98 1.63
C CYS A 10 12.36 -9.77 1.77
N TYR A 11 11.55 -9.50 0.75
CA TYR A 11 10.58 -8.39 0.77
C TYR A 11 9.52 -8.56 1.86
N PHE A 12 8.95 -9.75 2.01
CA PHE A 12 8.04 -10.09 3.11
C PHE A 12 8.66 -9.77 4.48
N ASN A 13 9.91 -10.21 4.69
CA ASN A 13 10.61 -9.97 5.96
C ASN A 13 10.91 -8.48 6.19
N GLU A 14 11.26 -7.72 5.14
CA GLU A 14 11.46 -6.27 5.21
C GLU A 14 10.17 -5.56 5.64
N LEU A 15 9.03 -5.89 5.03
CA LEU A 15 7.72 -5.33 5.40
C LEU A 15 7.34 -5.70 6.83
N ALA A 16 7.54 -6.97 7.24
CA ALA A 16 7.27 -7.41 8.61
C ALA A 16 8.13 -6.66 9.63
N ASN A 17 9.41 -6.43 9.32
CA ASN A 17 10.30 -5.66 10.19
C ASN A 17 9.89 -4.19 10.27
N THR A 18 9.51 -3.57 9.15
CA THR A 18 9.01 -2.19 9.12
C THR A 18 7.73 -2.06 9.94
N SER A 19 6.78 -2.97 9.73
CA SER A 19 5.52 -2.97 10.48
C SER A 19 5.76 -3.15 11.98
N ARG A 20 6.65 -4.07 12.37
CA ARG A 20 7.00 -4.32 13.78
C ARG A 20 7.67 -3.12 14.43
N SER A 21 8.57 -2.43 13.69
CA SER A 21 9.36 -1.32 14.24
C SER A 21 8.61 0.01 14.26
N PHE A 22 7.63 0.20 13.37
CA PHE A 22 7.00 1.50 13.20
C PHE A 22 5.46 1.44 13.28
N TYR A 23 4.80 0.49 12.58
CA TYR A 23 3.34 0.53 12.50
C TYR A 23 2.66 0.10 13.79
N ILE A 24 3.18 -0.93 14.46
CA ILE A 24 2.60 -1.43 15.71
C ILE A 24 2.54 -0.33 16.77
N ASP A 25 3.68 0.32 17.05
CA ASP A 25 3.75 1.34 18.10
C ASP A 25 2.97 2.61 17.73
N TYR A 26 2.93 2.94 16.44
CA TYR A 26 2.14 4.06 15.95
C TYR A 26 0.62 3.78 16.10
N VAL A 27 0.16 2.63 15.64
CA VAL A 27 -1.25 2.24 15.72
C VAL A 27 -1.74 2.12 17.16
N LYS A 28 -0.90 1.61 18.07
CA LYS A 28 -1.22 1.48 19.51
C LYS A 28 -1.53 2.81 20.21
N GLN A 29 -1.13 3.94 19.64
CA GLN A 29 -1.47 5.26 20.18
C GLN A 29 -2.97 5.57 20.02
N PHE A 30 -3.66 4.93 19.10
CA PHE A 30 -5.04 5.23 18.73
C PHE A 30 -6.01 4.10 19.04
N ILE A 31 -5.57 2.85 18.96
CA ILE A 31 -6.41 1.67 19.29
C ILE A 31 -5.65 0.63 20.11
N SER A 32 -6.39 -0.12 20.93
CA SER A 32 -5.85 -1.30 21.63
C SER A 32 -5.84 -2.50 20.70
N LEU A 33 -4.68 -3.14 20.56
CA LEU A 33 -4.52 -4.39 19.80
C LEU A 33 -4.70 -5.59 20.74
N SER A 34 -5.57 -6.52 20.38
CA SER A 34 -5.90 -7.71 21.17
C SER A 34 -6.34 -8.86 20.26
N PRO A 35 -6.52 -10.09 20.78
CA PRO A 35 -7.03 -11.21 20.00
C PRO A 35 -8.46 -11.01 19.43
N SER A 36 -9.21 -10.03 19.94
CA SER A 36 -10.51 -9.65 19.39
C SER A 36 -10.41 -8.58 18.27
N THR A 37 -9.24 -8.03 18.03
CA THR A 37 -9.02 -7.02 16.99
C THR A 37 -8.96 -7.69 15.62
N HIS A 38 -9.82 -7.26 14.72
CA HIS A 38 -9.83 -7.67 13.30
C HIS A 38 -9.16 -6.60 12.45
N ILE A 39 -8.20 -7.01 11.66
CA ILE A 39 -7.39 -6.13 10.81
C ILE A 39 -7.57 -6.55 9.36
N LEU A 40 -7.80 -5.59 8.48
CA LEU A 40 -7.80 -5.78 7.03
C LEU A 40 -6.61 -5.04 6.42
N GLU A 41 -5.86 -5.69 5.55
CA GLU A 41 -4.93 -5.00 4.66
C GLU A 41 -5.43 -5.08 3.23
N ILE A 42 -5.62 -3.91 2.61
CA ILE A 42 -5.99 -3.78 1.20
C ILE A 42 -4.71 -3.63 0.39
N GLY A 43 -4.51 -4.50 -0.61
CA GLY A 43 -3.26 -4.58 -1.35
C GLY A 43 -2.14 -5.22 -0.55
N CYS A 44 -2.45 -6.28 0.20
CA CYS A 44 -1.53 -6.89 1.17
C CYS A 44 -0.27 -7.53 0.55
N GLY A 45 -0.24 -7.72 -0.75
CA GLY A 45 0.87 -8.41 -1.39
C GLY A 45 1.14 -9.77 -0.76
N GLU A 46 2.36 -9.98 -0.32
CA GLU A 46 2.82 -11.19 0.37
C GLU A 46 2.45 -11.23 1.86
N GLY A 47 1.74 -10.22 2.39
CA GLY A 47 1.23 -10.19 3.76
C GLY A 47 2.23 -9.75 4.84
N GLY A 48 3.40 -9.24 4.45
CA GLY A 48 4.46 -8.91 5.41
C GLY A 48 4.03 -7.92 6.50
N ASN A 49 3.27 -6.88 6.14
CA ASN A 49 2.79 -5.90 7.12
C ASN A 49 1.84 -6.49 8.16
N LEU A 50 1.08 -7.55 7.80
CA LEU A 50 0.12 -8.19 8.69
C LEU A 50 0.77 -9.13 9.71
N LEU A 51 1.96 -9.67 9.42
CA LEU A 51 2.59 -10.67 10.29
C LEU A 51 2.76 -10.18 11.74
N PRO A 52 3.29 -8.97 12.03
CA PRO A 52 3.46 -8.52 13.40
C PRO A 52 2.14 -8.35 14.17
N PHE A 53 1.05 -8.07 13.48
CA PHE A 53 -0.28 -8.02 14.11
C PHE A 53 -0.79 -9.43 14.45
N ALA A 54 -0.53 -10.41 13.58
CA ALA A 54 -0.82 -11.81 13.87
C ALA A 54 0.02 -12.34 15.05
N GLU A 55 1.28 -11.92 15.17
CA GLU A 55 2.16 -12.20 16.31
C GLU A 55 1.58 -11.70 17.66
N LEU A 56 0.86 -10.57 17.62
CA LEU A 56 0.13 -10.02 18.77
C LEU A 56 -1.21 -10.73 19.02
N GLY A 57 -1.55 -11.75 18.24
CA GLY A 57 -2.78 -12.51 18.33
C GLY A 57 -3.99 -11.90 17.65
N CYS A 58 -3.84 -10.78 16.93
CA CYS A 58 -4.93 -10.17 16.16
C CYS A 58 -5.39 -11.09 15.03
N LYS A 59 -6.68 -10.99 14.66
CA LYS A 59 -7.21 -11.64 13.46
C LYS A 59 -6.88 -10.78 12.24
N VAL A 60 -6.17 -11.35 11.27
CA VAL A 60 -5.70 -10.61 10.09
C VAL A 60 -6.33 -11.16 8.82
N THR A 61 -6.78 -10.24 7.98
CA THR A 61 -7.32 -10.52 6.64
C THR A 61 -6.52 -9.69 5.63
N GLY A 62 -6.04 -10.30 4.57
CA GLY A 62 -5.34 -9.64 3.48
C GLY A 62 -6.06 -9.85 2.15
N ILE A 63 -6.19 -8.81 1.36
CA ILE A 63 -6.69 -8.91 -0.02
C ILE A 63 -5.69 -8.31 -1.00
N ASP A 64 -5.52 -8.98 -2.14
CA ASP A 64 -4.70 -8.50 -3.26
C ASP A 64 -5.26 -9.03 -4.58
N ARG A 65 -5.03 -8.30 -5.67
CA ARG A 65 -5.46 -8.70 -7.01
C ARG A 65 -4.59 -9.81 -7.60
N ALA A 66 -3.35 -9.92 -7.16
CA ALA A 66 -2.37 -10.86 -7.68
C ALA A 66 -2.44 -12.21 -6.94
N ALA A 67 -3.03 -13.23 -7.57
CA ALA A 67 -3.15 -14.57 -7.00
C ALA A 67 -1.78 -15.16 -6.57
N SER A 68 -0.71 -14.85 -7.31
CA SER A 68 0.63 -15.32 -6.96
C SER A 68 1.13 -14.73 -5.64
N ARG A 69 0.77 -13.48 -5.33
CA ARG A 69 1.13 -12.83 -4.07
C ARG A 69 0.33 -13.41 -2.90
N ILE A 70 -0.95 -13.63 -3.10
CA ILE A 70 -1.82 -14.27 -2.09
C ILE A 70 -1.30 -15.67 -1.75
N HIS A 71 -0.96 -16.48 -2.75
CA HIS A 71 -0.37 -17.80 -2.51
C HIS A 71 0.97 -17.72 -1.72
N GLN A 72 1.79 -16.70 -1.99
CA GLN A 72 3.00 -16.45 -1.22
C GLN A 72 2.69 -16.00 0.22
N ALA A 73 1.68 -15.14 0.42
CA ALA A 73 1.24 -14.73 1.75
C ALA A 73 0.81 -15.94 2.60
N GLU A 74 -0.01 -16.84 2.06
CA GLU A 74 -0.42 -18.08 2.73
C GLU A 74 0.80 -18.94 3.09
N THR A 75 1.75 -19.09 2.15
CA THR A 75 2.96 -19.88 2.34
C THR A 75 3.85 -19.30 3.44
N PHE A 76 4.08 -17.98 3.42
CA PHE A 76 4.96 -17.30 4.38
C PHE A 76 4.36 -17.25 5.78
N PHE A 77 3.04 -17.04 5.87
CA PHE A 77 2.32 -17.11 7.16
C PHE A 77 2.38 -18.50 7.76
N ALA A 78 2.12 -19.54 6.97
CA ALA A 78 2.22 -20.92 7.41
C ALA A 78 3.65 -21.27 7.89
N ALA A 79 4.68 -20.85 7.14
CA ALA A 79 6.08 -21.03 7.51
C ALA A 79 6.47 -20.29 8.80
N SER A 80 5.82 -19.15 9.06
CA SER A 80 6.01 -18.36 10.29
C SER A 80 5.23 -18.88 11.48
N GLY A 81 4.38 -19.91 11.32
CA GLY A 81 3.56 -20.50 12.36
C GLY A 81 2.31 -19.71 12.74
N TYR A 82 1.94 -18.72 11.93
CA TYR A 82 0.77 -17.86 12.14
C TYR A 82 -0.32 -18.12 11.10
N LYS A 83 -1.53 -17.66 11.40
CA LYS A 83 -2.70 -17.78 10.53
C LYS A 83 -3.17 -16.41 10.11
N GLY A 84 -3.60 -16.29 8.85
CA GLY A 84 -4.27 -15.14 8.29
C GLY A 84 -5.28 -15.61 7.25
N GLU A 85 -6.27 -14.79 6.96
CA GLU A 85 -7.22 -15.01 5.87
C GLU A 85 -6.77 -14.21 4.65
N PHE A 86 -6.44 -14.89 3.56
CA PHE A 86 -5.96 -14.22 2.35
C PHE A 86 -6.89 -14.51 1.18
N THR A 87 -7.25 -13.47 0.41
CA THR A 87 -8.21 -13.60 -0.69
C THR A 87 -7.71 -12.86 -1.93
N THR A 88 -7.67 -13.56 -3.05
CA THR A 88 -7.43 -12.94 -4.36
C THR A 88 -8.69 -12.24 -4.83
N THR A 89 -8.71 -10.92 -4.78
CA THR A 89 -9.85 -10.11 -5.23
C THR A 89 -9.43 -8.68 -5.54
N ASP A 90 -10.20 -8.03 -6.41
CA ASP A 90 -10.18 -6.58 -6.51
C ASP A 90 -10.95 -5.98 -5.33
N PHE A 91 -10.42 -4.91 -4.73
CA PHE A 91 -11.07 -4.24 -3.61
C PHE A 91 -12.52 -3.85 -3.89
N PHE A 92 -12.82 -3.40 -5.10
CA PHE A 92 -14.18 -2.99 -5.47
C PHE A 92 -15.19 -4.16 -5.53
N ASN A 93 -14.70 -5.39 -5.59
CA ASN A 93 -15.50 -6.61 -5.55
C ASN A 93 -15.46 -7.29 -4.17
N PHE A 94 -14.68 -6.74 -3.23
CA PHE A 94 -14.57 -7.31 -1.90
C PHE A 94 -15.77 -6.95 -1.03
N SER A 95 -16.34 -7.95 -0.39
CA SER A 95 -17.37 -7.79 0.62
C SER A 95 -17.06 -8.65 1.84
N SER A 96 -17.36 -8.15 3.01
CA SER A 96 -17.15 -8.88 4.27
C SER A 96 -18.32 -8.64 5.21
N ALA A 97 -18.75 -9.71 5.87
CA ALA A 97 -19.69 -9.61 7.00
C ALA A 97 -19.01 -9.05 8.26
N SER A 98 -17.69 -9.20 8.36
CA SER A 98 -16.88 -8.65 9.44
C SER A 98 -16.64 -7.16 9.28
N ARG A 99 -16.49 -6.48 10.41
CA ARG A 99 -16.02 -5.09 10.47
C ARG A 99 -14.62 -5.09 11.07
N TYR A 100 -13.77 -4.19 10.58
CA TYR A 100 -12.37 -4.15 10.94
C TYR A 100 -12.09 -2.96 11.85
N GLN A 101 -11.41 -3.18 12.97
CA GLN A 101 -10.96 -2.13 13.88
C GLN A 101 -9.77 -1.36 13.30
N LEU A 102 -9.00 -2.01 12.42
CA LEU A 102 -7.90 -1.40 11.68
C LEU A 102 -7.98 -1.83 10.22
N ILE A 103 -7.92 -0.85 9.33
CA ILE A 103 -7.69 -1.10 7.90
C ILE A 103 -6.33 -0.52 7.54
N LEU A 104 -5.42 -1.36 7.03
CA LEU A 104 -4.11 -0.95 6.52
C LEU A 104 -4.21 -0.75 5.00
N ILE A 105 -3.69 0.37 4.51
CA ILE A 105 -3.61 0.69 3.09
C ILE A 105 -2.22 1.27 2.84
N HIS A 106 -1.32 0.46 2.29
CA HIS A 106 0.07 0.84 2.10
C HIS A 106 0.48 0.63 0.64
N ASP A 107 0.98 1.68 -0.01
CA ASP A 107 1.37 1.70 -1.43
C ASP A 107 0.25 1.21 -2.39
N VAL A 108 -0.98 1.70 -2.18
CA VAL A 108 -2.16 1.30 -2.96
C VAL A 108 -2.86 2.50 -3.61
N ILE A 109 -3.13 3.55 -2.85
CA ILE A 109 -4.02 4.64 -3.29
C ILE A 109 -3.49 5.40 -4.51
N GLU A 110 -2.18 5.46 -4.69
CA GLU A 110 -1.51 6.05 -5.83
C GLU A 110 -1.69 5.25 -7.12
N HIS A 111 -2.16 4.01 -7.03
CA HIS A 111 -2.50 3.14 -8.16
C HIS A 111 -4.01 3.11 -8.48
N ILE A 112 -4.84 3.67 -7.61
CA ILE A 112 -6.29 3.67 -7.78
C ILE A 112 -6.73 4.82 -8.68
N SER A 113 -7.41 4.52 -9.79
CA SER A 113 -7.94 5.53 -10.69
C SER A 113 -9.21 6.19 -10.14
N ASN A 114 -10.15 5.40 -9.63
CA ASN A 114 -11.40 5.88 -9.03
C ASN A 114 -11.28 6.02 -7.51
N LYS A 115 -10.60 7.07 -7.07
CA LYS A 115 -10.34 7.34 -5.65
C LYS A 115 -11.60 7.63 -4.86
N GLU A 116 -12.55 8.31 -5.46
CA GLU A 116 -13.84 8.62 -4.81
C GLU A 116 -14.59 7.35 -4.43
N GLU A 117 -14.69 6.43 -5.35
CA GLU A 117 -15.32 5.12 -5.12
C GLU A 117 -14.55 4.33 -4.06
N PHE A 118 -13.22 4.39 -4.09
CA PHE A 118 -12.37 3.73 -3.11
C PHE A 118 -12.68 4.22 -1.69
N PHE A 119 -12.68 5.54 -1.46
CA PHE A 119 -13.02 6.13 -0.16
C PHE A 119 -14.44 5.76 0.28
N ARG A 120 -15.40 5.77 -0.65
CA ARG A 120 -16.80 5.41 -0.37
C ARG A 120 -16.94 3.96 0.09
N CYS A 121 -16.20 3.03 -0.53
CA CYS A 121 -16.27 1.61 -0.23
C CYS A 121 -15.56 1.19 1.07
N LEU A 122 -14.75 2.06 1.68
CA LEU A 122 -14.06 1.75 2.95
C LEU A 122 -15.01 1.82 4.16
N SER A 123 -15.91 2.81 4.21
CA SER A 123 -16.80 3.03 5.35
C SER A 123 -17.60 1.78 5.76
N PRO A 124 -18.18 1.01 4.83
CA PRO A 124 -18.88 -0.23 5.18
C PRO A 124 -18.01 -1.30 5.83
N LEU A 125 -16.71 -1.27 5.67
CA LEU A 125 -15.77 -2.25 6.22
C LEU A 125 -15.25 -1.84 7.60
N LEU A 126 -15.30 -0.55 7.94
CA LEU A 126 -14.76 -0.03 9.19
C LEU A 126 -15.70 -0.29 10.35
N ALA A 127 -15.18 -0.77 11.46
CA ALA A 127 -15.91 -0.90 12.72
C ALA A 127 -16.17 0.48 13.34
N LYS A 128 -17.16 0.57 14.21
CA LYS A 128 -17.41 1.81 14.97
C LYS A 128 -16.19 2.12 15.85
N GLY A 129 -15.62 3.31 15.69
CA GLY A 129 -14.38 3.72 16.36
C GLY A 129 -13.12 3.04 15.81
N GLY A 130 -13.22 2.34 14.69
CA GLY A 130 -12.06 1.81 13.98
C GLY A 130 -11.30 2.91 13.25
N ILE A 131 -10.05 2.63 12.91
CA ILE A 131 -9.15 3.55 12.21
C ILE A 131 -8.65 2.96 10.90
N ILE A 132 -8.23 3.85 10.01
CA ILE A 132 -7.56 3.48 8.76
C ILE A 132 -6.13 4.03 8.82
N PHE A 133 -5.15 3.16 8.69
CA PHE A 133 -3.75 3.51 8.55
C PHE A 133 -3.41 3.62 7.06
N TRP A 134 -2.96 4.80 6.66
CA TRP A 134 -2.55 5.07 5.29
C TRP A 134 -1.04 5.27 5.21
N GLY A 135 -0.40 4.58 4.27
CA GLY A 135 0.97 4.82 3.87
C GLY A 135 1.04 4.94 2.36
N PHE A 136 1.47 6.07 1.83
CA PHE A 136 1.66 6.24 0.39
C PHE A 136 2.72 7.29 0.07
N PRO A 137 3.47 7.13 -1.01
CA PRO A 137 4.37 8.16 -1.51
C PRO A 137 3.55 9.29 -2.14
N SER A 138 3.59 10.46 -1.50
CA SER A 138 2.93 11.63 -2.07
C SER A 138 3.53 12.00 -3.43
N TRP A 139 2.69 12.41 -4.37
CA TRP A 139 3.13 12.86 -5.70
C TRP A 139 4.16 14.00 -5.64
N GLN A 140 4.14 14.80 -4.58
CA GLN A 140 5.07 15.91 -4.37
C GLN A 140 6.47 15.46 -3.90
N MET A 141 6.65 14.19 -3.51
CA MET A 141 7.95 13.69 -3.06
C MET A 141 8.93 13.53 -4.24
N PRO A 142 10.25 13.58 -3.98
CA PRO A 142 11.26 13.41 -5.04
C PRO A 142 11.08 12.17 -5.91
N PHE A 143 10.57 11.09 -5.31
CA PHE A 143 10.33 9.81 -5.97
C PHE A 143 8.85 9.40 -5.98
N GLY A 144 7.93 10.33 -5.81
CA GLY A 144 6.48 10.08 -5.82
C GLY A 144 5.92 9.49 -7.12
N GLY A 145 6.70 9.50 -8.19
CA GLY A 145 6.37 8.85 -9.47
C GLY A 145 6.90 7.43 -9.61
N HIS A 146 7.46 6.82 -8.55
CA HIS A 146 8.00 5.45 -8.53
C HIS A 146 9.11 5.17 -9.55
N GLN A 147 9.81 6.20 -10.04
CA GLN A 147 10.87 6.02 -11.05
C GLN A 147 12.03 5.11 -10.61
N GLN A 148 12.10 4.75 -9.31
CA GLN A 148 13.07 3.77 -8.79
C GLN A 148 12.88 2.37 -9.41
N ILE A 149 11.72 2.07 -10.01
CA ILE A 149 11.49 0.81 -10.74
C ILE A 149 12.22 0.76 -12.08
N CYS A 150 12.70 1.89 -12.61
CA CYS A 150 13.46 1.96 -13.85
C CYS A 150 14.69 1.07 -13.79
N HIS A 151 15.01 0.43 -14.93
CA HIS A 151 16.22 -0.39 -15.08
C HIS A 151 17.48 0.48 -15.20
N ASN A 152 17.36 1.63 -15.84
CA ASN A 152 18.44 2.58 -15.98
C ASN A 152 18.70 3.28 -14.65
N ARG A 153 19.92 3.11 -14.11
CA ARG A 153 20.31 3.63 -12.79
C ARG A 153 20.29 5.16 -12.72
N PHE A 154 20.56 5.83 -13.82
CA PHE A 154 20.53 7.29 -13.86
C PHE A 154 19.08 7.79 -13.71
N VAL A 155 18.15 7.27 -14.53
CA VAL A 155 16.74 7.66 -14.46
C VAL A 155 16.11 7.27 -13.12
N SER A 156 16.43 6.07 -12.61
CA SER A 156 15.88 5.61 -11.33
C SER A 156 16.32 6.45 -10.13
N SER A 157 17.44 7.18 -10.24
CA SER A 157 17.96 8.07 -9.19
C SER A 157 17.65 9.56 -9.39
N LEU A 158 17.01 9.94 -10.51
CA LEU A 158 16.64 11.33 -10.76
C LEU A 158 15.38 11.73 -9.96
N PRO A 159 15.50 12.63 -8.96
CA PRO A 159 14.33 13.12 -8.24
C PRO A 159 13.45 13.99 -9.14
N PHE A 160 12.16 13.99 -8.89
CA PHE A 160 11.16 14.87 -9.54
C PHE A 160 10.97 14.70 -11.06
N ILE A 161 11.62 13.73 -11.71
CA ILE A 161 11.47 13.51 -13.17
C ILE A 161 10.00 13.23 -13.57
N HIS A 162 9.23 12.63 -12.67
CA HIS A 162 7.81 12.36 -12.86
C HIS A 162 6.95 13.63 -12.99
N LEU A 163 7.44 14.79 -12.54
CA LEU A 163 6.74 16.06 -12.66
C LEU A 163 6.78 16.63 -14.10
N CYS A 164 7.71 16.15 -14.93
CA CYS A 164 7.76 16.54 -16.35
C CYS A 164 6.41 16.31 -17.06
N PRO A 165 6.03 17.12 -18.05
CA PRO A 165 4.85 16.85 -18.88
C PRO A 165 4.86 15.42 -19.43
N GLY A 166 3.70 14.75 -19.47
CA GLY A 166 3.62 13.31 -19.77
C GLY A 166 4.28 12.90 -21.10
N ILE A 167 4.20 13.74 -22.13
CA ILE A 167 4.86 13.49 -23.43
C ILE A 167 6.39 13.48 -23.25
N LEU A 168 6.94 14.50 -22.56
CA LEU A 168 8.37 14.62 -22.30
C LEU A 168 8.86 13.48 -21.39
N TYR A 169 8.09 13.14 -20.36
CA TYR A 169 8.41 12.04 -19.44
C TYR A 169 8.55 10.70 -20.20
N ARG A 170 7.54 10.36 -21.02
CA ARG A 170 7.57 9.13 -21.83
C ARG A 170 8.70 9.15 -22.88
N PHE A 171 9.00 10.30 -23.47
CA PHE A 171 10.13 10.45 -24.39
C PHE A 171 11.46 10.18 -23.68
N LEU A 172 11.69 10.79 -22.51
CA LEU A 172 12.90 10.56 -21.71
C LEU A 172 13.05 9.08 -21.34
N LEU A 173 12.00 8.42 -20.84
CA LEU A 173 12.04 7.00 -20.51
C LEU A 173 12.45 6.12 -21.70
N ARG A 174 11.96 6.46 -22.91
CA ARG A 174 12.36 5.76 -24.16
C ARG A 174 13.81 6.02 -24.54
N CYS A 175 14.29 7.25 -24.42
CA CYS A 175 15.69 7.59 -24.68
C CYS A 175 16.66 6.83 -23.76
N PHE A 176 16.25 6.52 -22.55
CA PHE A 176 17.01 5.72 -21.59
C PHE A 176 16.74 4.21 -21.70
N HIS A 177 16.09 3.77 -22.78
CA HIS A 177 15.83 2.36 -23.09
C HIS A 177 15.02 1.60 -22.03
N GLU A 178 14.08 2.29 -21.36
CA GLU A 178 13.15 1.60 -20.48
C GLU A 178 12.18 0.71 -21.27
N THR A 179 11.78 -0.40 -20.64
CA THR A 179 10.84 -1.33 -21.28
C THR A 179 9.45 -0.73 -21.46
N PRO A 180 8.69 -1.13 -22.50
CA PRO A 180 7.32 -0.67 -22.69
C PRO A 180 6.44 -0.87 -21.44
N SER A 181 6.58 -2.00 -20.74
CA SER A 181 5.85 -2.30 -19.51
C SER A 181 6.18 -1.32 -18.37
N CYS A 182 7.47 -0.98 -18.19
CA CYS A 182 7.89 0.00 -17.20
C CYS A 182 7.33 1.40 -17.52
N ILE A 183 7.37 1.79 -18.81
CA ILE A 183 6.84 3.09 -19.26
C ILE A 183 5.32 3.17 -19.06
N GLU A 184 4.61 2.08 -19.29
CA GLU A 184 3.15 2.00 -19.06
C GLU A 184 2.83 2.11 -17.58
N GLU A 185 3.48 1.31 -16.73
CA GLU A 185 3.32 1.34 -15.27
C GLU A 185 3.56 2.75 -14.70
N LEU A 186 4.67 3.38 -15.05
CA LEU A 186 4.99 4.76 -14.62
C LEU A 186 3.99 5.79 -15.15
N SER A 187 3.44 5.56 -16.36
CA SER A 187 2.41 6.43 -16.94
C SER A 187 1.07 6.28 -16.21
N ASP A 188 0.76 5.08 -15.72
CA ASP A 188 -0.45 4.79 -14.95
C ASP A 188 -0.36 5.41 -13.55
N ILE A 189 0.79 5.26 -12.88
CA ILE A 189 1.06 5.93 -11.61
C ILE A 189 0.91 7.44 -11.76
N LYS A 190 1.44 8.01 -12.84
CA LYS A 190 1.28 9.45 -13.13
C LYS A 190 -0.18 9.87 -13.32
N ARG A 191 -1.02 9.02 -13.92
CA ARG A 191 -2.46 9.28 -14.07
C ARG A 191 -3.21 9.17 -12.74
N CYS A 192 -2.85 8.17 -11.95
CA CYS A 192 -3.50 7.86 -10.68
C CYS A 192 -2.94 8.66 -9.50
N ARG A 193 -1.88 9.42 -9.67
CA ARG A 193 -1.16 10.18 -8.65
C ARG A 193 -2.00 10.60 -7.43
N MET A 194 -1.41 10.52 -6.24
CA MET A 194 -2.03 11.00 -5.02
C MET A 194 -1.19 12.14 -4.44
N THR A 195 -1.81 13.30 -4.26
CA THR A 195 -1.21 14.43 -3.54
C THR A 195 -1.76 14.48 -2.11
N ILE A 196 -1.04 15.13 -1.21
CA ILE A 196 -1.53 15.34 0.17
C ILE A 196 -2.86 16.10 0.14
N ASP A 197 -2.93 17.20 -0.61
CA ASP A 197 -4.16 18.02 -0.69
C ASP A 197 -5.35 17.21 -1.25
N THR A 198 -5.13 16.39 -2.27
CA THR A 198 -6.20 15.54 -2.84
C THR A 198 -6.66 14.50 -1.82
N PHE A 199 -5.73 13.92 -1.05
CA PHE A 199 -6.06 12.97 -0.01
C PHE A 199 -6.91 13.62 1.09
N GLU A 200 -6.52 14.79 1.58
CA GLU A 200 -7.24 15.52 2.62
C GLU A 200 -8.65 15.91 2.16
N GLN A 201 -8.79 16.42 0.93
CA GLN A 201 -10.10 16.74 0.34
C GLN A 201 -11.01 15.50 0.23
N LEU A 202 -10.46 14.35 -0.15
CA LEU A 202 -11.23 13.10 -0.22
C LEU A 202 -11.61 12.60 1.16
N ALA A 203 -10.69 12.65 2.13
CA ALA A 203 -11.00 12.27 3.51
C ALA A 203 -12.14 13.11 4.08
N GLU A 204 -12.08 14.42 3.95
CA GLU A 204 -13.14 15.34 4.38
C GLU A 204 -14.46 15.07 3.66
N LYS A 205 -14.42 14.95 2.32
CA LYS A 205 -15.62 14.71 1.49
C LYS A 205 -16.38 13.44 1.90
N TYR A 206 -15.65 12.38 2.29
CA TYR A 206 -16.25 11.10 2.68
C TYR A 206 -16.40 10.93 4.20
N GLY A 207 -16.21 11.99 4.98
CA GLY A 207 -16.47 12.03 6.41
C GLY A 207 -15.42 11.30 7.25
N TYR A 208 -14.20 11.19 6.77
CA TYR A 208 -13.06 10.68 7.54
C TYR A 208 -12.35 11.83 8.25
N GLU A 209 -12.10 11.66 9.53
CA GLU A 209 -11.27 12.57 10.31
C GLU A 209 -9.80 12.11 10.26
N ILE A 210 -8.89 13.02 9.93
CA ILE A 210 -7.44 12.77 10.01
C ILE A 210 -7.00 13.03 11.44
N ILE A 211 -6.82 11.97 12.23
CA ILE A 211 -6.47 12.05 13.64
C ILE A 211 -4.99 12.31 13.90
N ASP A 212 -4.12 11.90 12.97
CA ASP A 212 -2.68 12.20 12.99
C ASP A 212 -2.09 12.11 11.58
N ARG A 213 -0.98 12.82 11.38
CA ARG A 213 -0.25 12.82 10.12
C ARG A 213 1.25 12.93 10.36
N GLN A 214 1.99 11.97 9.82
CA GLN A 214 3.46 12.00 9.81
C GLN A 214 3.98 12.04 8.37
N LEU A 215 4.91 12.94 8.12
CA LEU A 215 5.59 13.06 6.84
C LEU A 215 7.04 12.59 6.98
N TRP A 216 7.36 11.55 6.23
CA TRP A 216 8.71 11.00 6.21
C TRP A 216 9.40 11.39 4.92
N PHE A 217 10.62 11.87 5.03
CA PHE A 217 11.47 12.11 3.87
C PHE A 217 12.30 10.84 3.64
N ILE A 218 11.94 10.08 2.60
CA ILE A 218 12.58 8.81 2.24
C ILE A 218 13.48 9.01 1.03
#